data_d84742a40449686ad60e1b6db070e3e3
#
_entry.id   d84742a40449686ad60e1b6db070e3e3
#
_cell.length_a   1.000
_cell.length_b   1.000
_cell.length_c   1.000
_cell.angle_alpha   90.00
_cell.angle_beta   90.00
_cell.angle_gamma   90.00
#
_symmetry.space_group_name_H-M   'P 1'
#
loop_
_entity.id
_entity.type
_entity.pdbx_description
1 polymer ?
#
loop_
_entity_poly.entity_id
_entity_poly.type
_entity_poly.pdbx_seq_one_letter_code
_entity_poly.pdbx_strand_id
1 'polypeptide(L)'
;MRAMSPDPVVPEFEVAPQSPDRNLALELVRVTEAAAMAAGRWVGRGDKNGADGVAVNAMRVMISSIGMRGTVVIGEGEKDNAPMLYNGEEVGDGTGPECDVAVDPIDGTTLTAKGMTNAVSVLAVAPRGSMYDPSAVFYMDKLVTGPEAADVVDLRYPVAENIHQVAKAKGKRSSDVTVVLLDRPRHEQMAREIRETGAMIKFITDGDVAGAIMAARPETGIDLMLGIGGTPEGIIAACALKCLDGVIQGRLWPQDDAERQRALDAGHDLSPDTILTTDELVTGDDCFFVATGITDGELMKGVRYTAGGASTHSLVMRSRSGTIRSITSEHRLEKLRPFSAIDFGGQ
;
A
#
# COMPACT_ATOMS: atom_id res chain seq x y z
N MET A 1 17.74 -19.01 63.06
CA MET A 1 18.39 -18.34 61.92
C MET A 1 17.67 -18.80 60.65
N ARG A 2 16.84 -17.95 60.04
CA ARG A 2 16.25 -18.21 58.73
C ARG A 2 17.26 -17.74 57.69
N ALA A 3 17.66 -18.63 56.79
CA ALA A 3 18.49 -18.29 55.67
C ALA A 3 17.71 -17.36 54.74
N MET A 4 18.22 -16.17 54.48
CA MET A 4 17.71 -15.27 53.44
C MET A 4 17.94 -15.92 52.09
N SER A 5 16.89 -16.06 51.29
CA SER A 5 16.98 -16.40 49.89
C SER A 5 17.74 -15.28 49.15
N PRO A 6 18.65 -15.59 48.25
CA PRO A 6 19.30 -14.57 47.45
C PRO A 6 18.23 -13.83 46.59
N ASP A 7 18.39 -12.52 46.50
CA ASP A 7 17.55 -11.68 45.63
C ASP A 7 17.62 -12.19 44.18
N PRO A 8 16.50 -12.14 43.45
CA PRO A 8 16.48 -12.55 42.06
C PRO A 8 17.42 -11.65 41.25
N VAL A 9 18.42 -12.26 40.62
CA VAL A 9 19.31 -11.58 39.67
C VAL A 9 18.43 -11.16 38.48
N VAL A 10 18.14 -9.87 38.37
CA VAL A 10 17.55 -9.29 37.19
C VAL A 10 18.59 -9.35 36.07
N PRO A 11 18.34 -10.03 34.94
CA PRO A 11 19.27 -10.03 33.84
C PRO A 11 19.51 -8.61 33.35
N GLU A 12 20.78 -8.17 33.32
CA GLU A 12 21.16 -6.93 32.66
C GLU A 12 20.86 -7.12 31.15
N PHE A 13 19.83 -6.47 30.67
CA PHE A 13 19.61 -6.33 29.24
C PHE A 13 20.70 -5.36 28.73
N GLU A 14 21.59 -5.81 27.87
CA GLU A 14 22.41 -4.92 27.07
C GLU A 14 21.47 -4.06 26.23
N VAL A 15 21.30 -2.80 26.65
CA VAL A 15 20.55 -1.81 25.88
C VAL A 15 21.30 -1.60 24.58
N ALA A 16 20.64 -1.84 23.46
CA ALA A 16 21.22 -1.55 22.15
C ALA A 16 21.80 -0.12 22.15
N PRO A 17 23.00 0.10 21.57
CA PRO A 17 23.74 1.37 21.67
C PRO A 17 23.05 2.56 20.97
N GLN A 18 21.88 2.39 20.39
CA GLN A 18 21.10 3.43 19.73
C GLN A 18 19.81 3.72 20.50
N SER A 19 19.54 5.01 20.73
CA SER A 19 18.22 5.44 21.23
C SER A 19 17.14 5.00 20.24
N PRO A 20 15.94 4.60 20.73
CA PRO A 20 14.81 4.30 19.84
C PRO A 20 14.52 5.49 18.94
N ASP A 21 14.40 5.24 17.64
CA ASP A 21 14.02 6.26 16.66
C ASP A 21 12.61 6.79 16.94
N ARG A 22 12.37 8.04 16.55
CA ARG A 22 11.01 8.58 16.52
C ARG A 22 10.13 7.71 15.61
N ASN A 23 9.02 7.22 16.13
CA ASN A 23 8.08 6.41 15.39
C ASN A 23 6.99 7.29 14.79
N LEU A 24 7.07 7.57 13.49
CA LEU A 24 6.08 8.38 12.77
C LEU A 24 4.74 7.64 12.54
N ALA A 25 4.68 6.34 12.77
CA ALA A 25 3.55 5.49 12.39
C ALA A 25 2.18 6.01 12.85
N LEU A 26 2.07 6.49 14.11
CA LEU A 26 0.80 7.02 14.63
C LEU A 26 0.48 8.44 14.15
N GLU A 27 1.46 9.19 13.69
CA GLU A 27 1.20 10.48 13.04
C GLU A 27 0.73 10.28 11.60
N LEU A 28 1.35 9.33 10.88
CA LEU A 28 0.99 9.01 9.50
C LEU A 28 -0.43 8.44 9.37
N VAL A 29 -0.91 7.66 10.34
CA VAL A 29 -2.28 7.12 10.27
C VAL A 29 -3.36 8.20 10.23
N ARG A 30 -3.14 9.34 10.89
CA ARG A 30 -4.07 10.48 10.86
C ARG A 30 -4.26 11.04 9.45
N VAL A 31 -3.24 10.90 8.60
CA VAL A 31 -3.27 11.37 7.20
C VAL A 31 -4.24 10.52 6.38
N THR A 32 -4.10 9.19 6.44
CA THR A 32 -5.00 8.26 5.74
C THR A 32 -6.40 8.23 6.34
N GLU A 33 -6.55 8.40 7.66
CA GLU A 33 -7.85 8.55 8.31
C GLU A 33 -8.61 9.79 7.81
N ALA A 34 -7.91 10.93 7.65
CA ALA A 34 -8.51 12.15 7.14
C ALA A 34 -8.99 11.97 5.69
N ALA A 35 -8.16 11.41 4.83
CA ALA A 35 -8.52 11.13 3.43
C ALA A 35 -9.68 10.12 3.34
N ALA A 36 -9.62 9.03 4.11
CA ALA A 36 -10.68 8.02 4.13
C ALA A 36 -12.02 8.58 4.62
N MET A 37 -12.01 9.43 5.67
CA MET A 37 -13.23 10.09 6.13
C MET A 37 -13.78 11.09 5.10
N ALA A 38 -12.93 11.80 4.36
CA ALA A 38 -13.38 12.68 3.29
C ALA A 38 -14.02 11.88 2.13
N ALA A 39 -13.30 10.86 1.64
CA ALA A 39 -13.74 9.97 0.56
C ALA A 39 -15.00 9.18 0.92
N GLY A 40 -15.10 8.73 2.17
CA GLY A 40 -16.23 7.92 2.65
C GLY A 40 -17.59 8.60 2.50
N ARG A 41 -17.65 9.94 2.48
CA ARG A 41 -18.86 10.72 2.18
C ARG A 41 -19.31 10.61 0.73
N TRP A 42 -18.43 10.16 -0.15
CA TRP A 42 -18.66 10.05 -1.59
C TRP A 42 -18.93 8.61 -2.05
N VAL A 43 -18.88 7.65 -1.15
CA VAL A 43 -19.13 6.24 -1.45
C VAL A 43 -20.52 6.06 -2.07
N GLY A 44 -20.57 5.43 -3.24
CA GLY A 44 -21.80 5.13 -3.98
C GLY A 44 -22.46 6.32 -4.67
N ARG A 45 -21.78 7.47 -4.79
CA ARG A 45 -22.35 8.67 -5.44
C ARG A 45 -22.07 8.78 -6.94
N GLY A 46 -21.24 7.89 -7.50
CA GLY A 46 -20.94 7.86 -8.93
C GLY A 46 -19.96 8.92 -9.41
N ASP A 47 -19.49 9.80 -8.53
CA ASP A 47 -18.56 10.88 -8.83
C ASP A 47 -17.15 10.55 -8.33
N LYS A 48 -16.30 10.09 -9.26
CA LYS A 48 -14.90 9.75 -8.97
C LYS A 48 -14.06 10.99 -8.65
N ASN A 49 -14.18 12.02 -9.47
CA ASN A 49 -13.36 13.22 -9.37
C ASN A 49 -13.68 14.00 -8.08
N GLY A 50 -14.96 14.06 -7.72
CA GLY A 50 -15.39 14.67 -6.47
C GLY A 50 -14.85 13.94 -5.24
N ALA A 51 -14.87 12.60 -5.25
CA ALA A 51 -14.32 11.78 -4.17
C ALA A 51 -12.82 11.99 -4.04
N ASP A 52 -12.12 11.96 -5.18
CA ASP A 52 -10.66 12.10 -5.26
C ASP A 52 -10.20 13.48 -4.77
N GLY A 53 -10.80 14.54 -5.27
CA GLY A 53 -10.46 15.92 -4.88
C GLY A 53 -10.60 16.19 -3.38
N VAL A 54 -11.63 15.65 -2.71
CA VAL A 54 -11.79 15.84 -1.26
C VAL A 54 -10.79 15.01 -0.45
N ALA A 55 -10.45 13.81 -0.94
CA ALA A 55 -9.46 12.94 -0.30
C ALA A 55 -8.06 13.54 -0.38
N VAL A 56 -7.65 13.98 -1.57
CA VAL A 56 -6.37 14.68 -1.82
C VAL A 56 -6.23 15.90 -0.91
N ASN A 57 -7.26 16.75 -0.84
CA ASN A 57 -7.23 17.95 0.00
C ASN A 57 -7.11 17.59 1.48
N ALA A 58 -7.87 16.62 1.97
CA ALA A 58 -7.82 16.19 3.37
C ALA A 58 -6.45 15.59 3.72
N MET A 59 -5.89 14.76 2.83
CA MET A 59 -4.57 14.17 2.98
C MET A 59 -3.49 15.24 3.05
N ARG A 60 -3.49 16.19 2.11
CA ARG A 60 -2.48 17.26 2.01
C ARG A 60 -2.45 18.15 3.25
N VAL A 61 -3.63 18.57 3.73
CA VAL A 61 -3.71 19.39 4.94
C VAL A 61 -3.12 18.65 6.14
N MET A 62 -3.43 17.37 6.28
CA MET A 62 -2.97 16.61 7.43
C MET A 62 -1.47 16.28 7.35
N ILE A 63 -0.96 15.89 6.18
CA ILE A 63 0.45 15.52 6.01
C ILE A 63 1.38 16.72 6.28
N SER A 64 0.93 17.95 6.00
CA SER A 64 1.69 19.18 6.27
C SER A 64 1.98 19.41 7.76
N SER A 65 1.28 18.70 8.66
CA SER A 65 1.50 18.79 10.12
C SER A 65 2.47 17.74 10.66
N ILE A 66 2.94 16.82 9.83
CA ILE A 66 3.81 15.72 10.25
C ILE A 66 5.26 16.20 10.34
N GLY A 67 5.93 15.86 11.45
CA GLY A 67 7.32 16.24 11.68
C GLY A 67 8.30 15.49 10.79
N MET A 68 8.35 15.82 9.50
CA MET A 68 9.26 15.28 8.50
C MET A 68 9.59 16.32 7.42
N ARG A 69 10.66 16.08 6.66
CA ARG A 69 11.00 16.75 5.40
C ARG A 69 10.73 15.77 4.25
N GLY A 70 9.46 15.61 3.91
CA GLY A 70 8.99 14.68 2.89
C GLY A 70 9.10 15.29 1.49
N THR A 71 9.41 14.46 0.48
CA THR A 71 9.18 14.79 -0.93
C THR A 71 8.29 13.71 -1.52
N VAL A 72 7.22 14.12 -2.16
CA VAL A 72 6.32 13.21 -2.86
C VAL A 72 7.04 12.64 -4.08
N VAL A 73 7.27 11.34 -4.09
CA VAL A 73 7.82 10.58 -5.22
C VAL A 73 6.68 9.97 -6.05
N ILE A 74 5.63 9.56 -5.37
CA ILE A 74 4.41 9.02 -5.96
C ILE A 74 3.23 9.78 -5.37
N GLY A 75 2.45 10.42 -6.23
CA GLY A 75 1.29 11.21 -5.83
C GLY A 75 0.26 11.32 -6.96
N GLU A 76 -0.72 12.21 -6.77
CA GLU A 76 -1.86 12.39 -7.70
C GLU A 76 -1.54 13.26 -8.93
N GLY A 77 -0.36 13.86 -9.00
CA GLY A 77 -0.13 14.98 -9.86
C GLY A 77 0.30 14.68 -11.26
N GLU A 78 -0.54 14.57 -12.20
CA GLU A 78 -0.45 15.01 -13.61
C GLU A 78 -1.77 14.78 -14.35
N LYS A 79 -2.64 13.96 -13.79
CA LYS A 79 -3.88 13.58 -14.48
C LYS A 79 -4.89 14.71 -14.65
N ASP A 80 -4.95 15.69 -13.74
CA ASP A 80 -6.11 16.61 -13.69
C ASP A 80 -5.79 18.08 -13.33
N ASN A 81 -4.57 18.60 -13.56
CA ASN A 81 -4.21 19.98 -13.17
C ASN A 81 -4.47 20.32 -11.68
N ALA A 82 -4.56 19.31 -10.82
CA ALA A 82 -4.69 19.52 -9.38
C ALA A 82 -3.31 19.88 -8.80
N PRO A 83 -3.16 21.07 -8.16
CA PRO A 83 -1.86 21.55 -7.71
C PRO A 83 -1.43 20.95 -6.37
N MET A 84 -1.82 19.71 -6.05
CA MET A 84 -1.62 19.13 -4.72
C MET A 84 -1.16 17.68 -4.79
N LEU A 85 -0.19 17.32 -3.92
CA LEU A 85 0.44 16.00 -3.83
C LEU A 85 1.05 15.54 -5.16
N TYR A 86 1.63 16.48 -5.91
CA TYR A 86 2.32 16.18 -7.17
C TYR A 86 3.75 15.65 -6.91
N ASN A 87 4.28 14.91 -7.87
CA ASN A 87 5.65 14.41 -7.78
C ASN A 87 6.66 15.56 -7.66
N GLY A 88 7.45 15.54 -6.58
CA GLY A 88 8.38 16.60 -6.22
C GLY A 88 7.83 17.63 -5.22
N GLU A 89 6.54 17.56 -4.84
CA GLU A 89 6.00 18.43 -3.78
C GLU A 89 6.67 18.14 -2.44
N GLU A 90 7.08 19.20 -1.74
CA GLU A 90 7.58 19.09 -0.37
C GLU A 90 6.41 19.07 0.61
N VAL A 91 6.42 18.08 1.52
CA VAL A 91 5.38 17.84 2.52
C VAL A 91 5.98 17.62 3.90
N GLY A 92 5.15 17.77 4.94
CA GLY A 92 5.59 17.77 6.34
C GLY A 92 5.76 19.18 6.87
N ASP A 93 6.16 19.31 8.14
CA ASP A 93 6.36 20.61 8.81
C ASP A 93 7.78 21.20 8.61
N GLY A 94 8.60 20.54 7.81
CA GLY A 94 9.99 20.93 7.53
C GLY A 94 10.98 20.53 8.63
N THR A 95 10.55 19.80 9.65
CA THR A 95 11.41 19.26 10.73
C THR A 95 11.61 17.74 10.58
N GLY A 96 12.47 17.14 11.39
CA GLY A 96 12.62 15.68 11.44
C GLY A 96 13.37 15.09 10.23
N PRO A 97 13.14 13.80 9.92
CA PRO A 97 13.91 13.08 8.89
C PRO A 97 13.56 13.52 7.47
N GLU A 98 14.52 13.37 6.55
CA GLU A 98 14.28 13.48 5.11
C GLU A 98 13.71 12.17 4.59
N CYS A 99 12.58 12.26 3.88
CA CYS A 99 11.84 11.10 3.45
C CYS A 99 11.36 11.21 2.00
N ASP A 100 11.29 10.07 1.32
CA ASP A 100 10.43 9.86 0.17
C ASP A 100 9.02 9.55 0.66
N VAL A 101 8.03 10.09 -0.02
CA VAL A 101 6.61 9.92 0.31
C VAL A 101 5.87 9.41 -0.92
N ALA A 102 5.11 8.34 -0.75
CA ALA A 102 4.23 7.80 -1.77
C ALA A 102 2.80 7.78 -1.22
N VAL A 103 1.87 8.35 -1.96
CA VAL A 103 0.47 8.47 -1.57
C VAL A 103 -0.45 7.99 -2.67
N ASP A 104 -1.54 7.37 -2.27
CA ASP A 104 -2.75 7.23 -3.06
C ASP A 104 -3.93 7.53 -2.12
N PRO A 105 -4.53 8.72 -2.22
CA PRO A 105 -5.66 9.12 -1.39
C PRO A 105 -6.86 8.20 -1.52
N ILE A 106 -7.07 7.58 -2.69
CA ILE A 106 -8.11 6.58 -2.93
C ILE A 106 -7.60 5.47 -3.87
N ASP A 107 -6.87 4.48 -3.35
CA ASP A 107 -6.65 3.23 -4.07
C ASP A 107 -8.00 2.53 -4.26
N GLY A 108 -8.51 2.60 -5.48
CA GLY A 108 -9.86 2.16 -5.84
C GLY A 108 -10.90 3.27 -5.97
N THR A 109 -10.63 4.33 -6.75
CA THR A 109 -11.59 5.41 -7.03
C THR A 109 -12.88 4.89 -7.66
N THR A 110 -12.79 3.86 -8.52
CA THR A 110 -13.96 3.18 -9.09
C THR A 110 -14.79 2.46 -8.03
N LEU A 111 -14.12 1.81 -7.08
CA LEU A 111 -14.79 1.09 -5.98
C LEU A 111 -15.54 2.08 -5.09
N THR A 112 -14.91 3.20 -4.73
CA THR A 112 -15.53 4.27 -3.96
C THR A 112 -16.75 4.84 -4.66
N ALA A 113 -16.63 5.24 -5.93
CA ALA A 113 -17.73 5.84 -6.68
C ALA A 113 -18.93 4.89 -6.83
N LYS A 114 -18.69 3.59 -6.97
CA LYS A 114 -19.74 2.57 -7.12
C LYS A 114 -20.22 1.97 -5.80
N GLY A 115 -19.64 2.33 -4.65
CA GLY A 115 -19.96 1.74 -3.36
C GLY A 115 -19.56 0.26 -3.24
N MET A 116 -18.50 -0.13 -3.96
CA MET A 116 -17.94 -1.48 -3.91
C MET A 116 -16.95 -1.61 -2.76
N THR A 117 -16.59 -2.85 -2.42
CA THR A 117 -15.66 -3.17 -1.32
C THR A 117 -14.19 -2.95 -1.70
N ASN A 118 -13.31 -2.85 -0.70
CA ASN A 118 -11.84 -2.81 -0.81
C ASN A 118 -11.23 -1.48 -1.28
N ALA A 119 -11.95 -0.37 -1.28
CA ALA A 119 -11.34 0.94 -1.44
C ALA A 119 -10.61 1.35 -0.17
N VAL A 120 -9.36 1.79 -0.29
CA VAL A 120 -8.50 2.20 0.82
C VAL A 120 -7.79 3.52 0.52
N SER A 121 -7.43 4.27 1.54
CA SER A 121 -6.48 5.38 1.45
C SER A 121 -5.14 4.90 1.93
N VAL A 122 -4.06 5.14 1.19
CA VAL A 122 -2.73 4.62 1.51
C VAL A 122 -1.65 5.70 1.50
N LEU A 123 -0.65 5.50 2.34
CA LEU A 123 0.53 6.34 2.47
C LEU A 123 1.73 5.46 2.81
N ALA A 124 2.84 5.64 2.09
CA ALA A 124 4.12 5.04 2.42
C ALA A 124 5.20 6.12 2.59
N VAL A 125 6.11 5.90 3.53
CA VAL A 125 7.24 6.78 3.81
C VAL A 125 8.50 5.92 3.93
N ALA A 126 9.56 6.31 3.22
CA ALA A 126 10.88 5.67 3.28
C ALA A 126 11.98 6.74 3.38
N PRO A 127 13.22 6.39 3.73
CA PRO A 127 14.33 7.33 3.69
C PRO A 127 14.47 7.99 2.32
N ARG A 128 14.93 9.24 2.28
CA ARG A 128 15.13 9.99 1.01
C ARG A 128 15.96 9.20 0.00
N GLY A 129 15.46 9.12 -1.25
CA GLY A 129 16.11 8.44 -2.37
C GLY A 129 15.97 6.91 -2.32
N SER A 130 15.07 6.37 -1.49
CA SER A 130 14.84 4.93 -1.37
C SER A 130 13.81 4.39 -2.36
N MET A 131 12.84 5.19 -2.78
CA MET A 131 11.78 4.73 -3.67
C MET A 131 12.20 4.82 -5.13
N TYR A 132 11.87 3.80 -5.91
CA TYR A 132 12.06 3.77 -7.35
C TYR A 132 11.26 4.89 -8.02
N ASP A 133 11.81 5.54 -9.05
CA ASP A 133 11.11 6.56 -9.83
C ASP A 133 10.20 5.91 -10.90
N PRO A 134 8.87 6.01 -10.78
CA PRO A 134 7.94 5.40 -11.74
C PRO A 134 7.70 6.22 -13.01
N SER A 135 8.30 7.40 -13.13
CA SER A 135 7.93 8.40 -14.15
C SER A 135 8.11 7.95 -15.60
N ALA A 136 8.99 6.98 -15.85
CA ALA A 136 9.31 6.53 -17.20
C ALA A 136 8.28 5.57 -17.80
N VAL A 137 7.65 4.71 -16.98
CA VAL A 137 6.70 3.67 -17.44
C VAL A 137 5.51 3.57 -16.49
N PHE A 138 4.32 3.81 -17.02
CA PHE A 138 3.10 3.87 -16.22
C PHE A 138 2.65 2.50 -15.69
N TYR A 139 2.87 1.41 -16.42
CA TYR A 139 2.46 0.06 -16.04
C TYR A 139 3.64 -0.86 -15.73
N MET A 140 3.35 -1.82 -14.86
CA MET A 140 4.26 -2.88 -14.44
C MET A 140 3.50 -4.20 -14.40
N ASP A 141 4.08 -5.26 -14.99
CA ASP A 141 3.67 -6.64 -14.76
C ASP A 141 4.18 -7.08 -13.39
N LYS A 142 3.29 -7.55 -12.53
CA LYS A 142 3.53 -7.78 -11.10
C LYS A 142 3.22 -9.20 -10.67
N LEU A 143 4.07 -9.72 -9.78
CA LEU A 143 3.84 -10.93 -9.01
C LEU A 143 4.04 -10.60 -7.54
N VAL A 144 3.07 -10.92 -6.68
CA VAL A 144 3.15 -10.68 -5.23
C VAL A 144 2.71 -11.91 -4.45
N THR A 145 3.47 -12.26 -3.42
CA THR A 145 3.09 -13.31 -2.46
C THR A 145 3.63 -13.03 -1.06
N GLY A 146 3.14 -13.77 -0.09
CA GLY A 146 3.61 -13.70 1.30
C GLY A 146 4.96 -14.38 1.53
N PRO A 147 5.51 -14.25 2.76
CA PRO A 147 6.85 -14.75 3.10
C PRO A 147 7.01 -16.26 2.89
N GLU A 148 5.94 -17.04 3.01
CA GLU A 148 6.02 -18.50 2.88
C GLU A 148 6.44 -18.97 1.49
N ALA A 149 6.16 -18.15 0.46
CA ALA A 149 6.46 -18.47 -0.93
C ALA A 149 7.45 -17.48 -1.59
N ALA A 150 8.02 -16.55 -0.84
CA ALA A 150 8.88 -15.48 -1.35
C ALA A 150 10.08 -16.02 -2.15
N ASP A 151 10.71 -17.09 -1.66
CA ASP A 151 11.94 -17.64 -2.24
C ASP A 151 11.72 -18.62 -3.42
N VAL A 152 10.46 -18.92 -3.76
CA VAL A 152 10.14 -19.95 -4.76
C VAL A 152 9.40 -19.44 -5.98
N VAL A 153 9.02 -18.18 -5.99
CA VAL A 153 8.34 -17.54 -7.12
C VAL A 153 9.30 -16.75 -7.98
N ASP A 154 9.01 -16.70 -9.27
CA ASP A 154 9.77 -15.89 -10.22
C ASP A 154 8.84 -15.43 -11.37
N LEU A 155 8.78 -14.11 -11.60
CA LEU A 155 7.93 -13.52 -12.64
C LEU A 155 8.31 -14.02 -14.08
N ARG A 156 9.50 -14.59 -14.25
CA ARG A 156 9.94 -15.22 -15.51
C ARG A 156 9.37 -16.61 -15.72
N TYR A 157 8.87 -17.25 -14.68
CA TYR A 157 8.24 -18.57 -14.81
C TYR A 157 6.84 -18.46 -15.42
N PRO A 158 6.38 -19.51 -16.10
CA PRO A 158 4.97 -19.61 -16.48
C PRO A 158 4.04 -19.46 -15.27
N VAL A 159 2.85 -18.90 -15.50
CA VAL A 159 1.81 -18.72 -14.45
C VAL A 159 1.56 -20.02 -13.68
N ALA A 160 1.44 -21.14 -14.40
CA ALA A 160 1.20 -22.46 -13.80
C ALA A 160 2.32 -22.90 -12.86
N GLU A 161 3.58 -22.60 -13.20
CA GLU A 161 4.74 -22.94 -12.35
C GLU A 161 4.70 -22.13 -11.04
N ASN A 162 4.48 -20.81 -11.11
CA ASN A 162 4.36 -19.97 -9.93
C ASN A 162 3.24 -20.46 -9.00
N ILE A 163 2.06 -20.79 -9.54
CA ILE A 163 0.95 -21.34 -8.76
C ILE A 163 1.34 -22.65 -8.07
N HIS A 164 2.06 -23.51 -8.78
CA HIS A 164 2.52 -24.79 -8.24
C HIS A 164 3.53 -24.62 -7.10
N GLN A 165 4.48 -23.70 -7.28
CA GLN A 165 5.48 -23.39 -6.26
C GLN A 165 4.83 -22.77 -4.99
N VAL A 166 3.89 -21.82 -5.17
CA VAL A 166 3.12 -21.23 -4.07
C VAL A 166 2.32 -22.31 -3.35
N ALA A 167 1.62 -23.17 -4.07
CA ALA A 167 0.86 -24.30 -3.48
C ALA A 167 1.76 -25.19 -2.64
N LYS A 168 2.90 -25.59 -3.18
CA LYS A 168 3.89 -26.43 -2.48
C LYS A 168 4.43 -25.76 -1.22
N ALA A 169 4.84 -24.48 -1.32
CA ALA A 169 5.40 -23.73 -0.19
C ALA A 169 4.38 -23.56 0.94
N LYS A 170 3.11 -23.34 0.60
CA LYS A 170 2.01 -23.20 1.58
C LYS A 170 1.36 -24.53 1.99
N GLY A 171 1.86 -25.67 1.52
CA GLY A 171 1.31 -26.99 1.84
C GLY A 171 -0.13 -27.21 1.33
N LYS A 172 -0.48 -26.57 0.21
CA LYS A 172 -1.79 -26.63 -0.45
C LYS A 172 -1.73 -27.44 -1.75
N ARG A 173 -2.88 -27.76 -2.32
CA ARG A 173 -2.97 -28.18 -3.73
C ARG A 173 -3.09 -26.93 -4.59
N SER A 174 -2.69 -26.99 -5.86
CA SER A 174 -2.87 -25.88 -6.79
C SER A 174 -4.34 -25.43 -6.89
N SER A 175 -5.28 -26.37 -6.77
CA SER A 175 -6.72 -26.08 -6.74
C SER A 175 -7.20 -25.30 -5.51
N ASP A 176 -6.40 -25.23 -4.46
CA ASP A 176 -6.72 -24.52 -3.23
C ASP A 176 -5.99 -23.15 -3.14
N VAL A 177 -5.22 -22.80 -4.18
CA VAL A 177 -4.59 -21.50 -4.31
C VAL A 177 -5.58 -20.48 -4.84
N THR A 178 -5.63 -19.31 -4.23
CA THR A 178 -6.44 -18.19 -4.69
C THR A 178 -5.53 -17.09 -5.21
N VAL A 179 -5.71 -16.75 -6.48
CA VAL A 179 -4.98 -15.66 -7.18
C VAL A 179 -5.87 -14.44 -7.28
N VAL A 180 -5.41 -13.29 -6.78
CA VAL A 180 -6.06 -12.01 -7.07
C VAL A 180 -5.56 -11.46 -8.41
N LEU A 181 -6.46 -10.97 -9.23
CA LEU A 181 -6.19 -10.49 -10.58
C LEU A 181 -7.10 -9.30 -10.92
N LEU A 182 -6.55 -8.24 -11.50
CA LEU A 182 -7.34 -7.14 -12.03
C LEU A 182 -8.21 -7.63 -13.21
N ASP A 183 -9.51 -7.35 -13.14
CA ASP A 183 -10.46 -7.62 -14.22
C ASP A 183 -10.25 -6.62 -15.38
N ARG A 184 -9.39 -6.99 -16.29
CA ARG A 184 -9.01 -6.19 -17.47
C ARG A 184 -8.88 -7.09 -18.70
N PRO A 185 -9.25 -6.63 -19.90
CA PRO A 185 -9.10 -7.44 -21.14
C PRO A 185 -7.67 -7.97 -21.35
N ARG A 186 -6.65 -7.21 -20.97
CA ARG A 186 -5.25 -7.64 -21.07
C ARG A 186 -4.90 -8.88 -20.24
N HIS A 187 -5.73 -9.26 -19.27
CA HIS A 187 -5.52 -10.41 -18.39
C HIS A 187 -6.33 -11.66 -18.78
N GLU A 188 -7.10 -11.63 -19.86
CA GLU A 188 -7.92 -12.78 -20.28
C GLU A 188 -7.10 -14.06 -20.49
N GLN A 189 -5.91 -13.95 -21.10
CA GLN A 189 -5.03 -15.09 -21.30
C GLN A 189 -4.50 -15.61 -19.95
N MET A 190 -4.01 -14.74 -19.08
CA MET A 190 -3.54 -15.09 -17.74
C MET A 190 -4.65 -15.76 -16.92
N ALA A 191 -5.88 -15.25 -17.02
CA ALA A 191 -7.03 -15.85 -16.33
C ALA A 191 -7.32 -17.28 -16.83
N ARG A 192 -7.14 -17.55 -18.13
CA ARG A 192 -7.26 -18.92 -18.67
C ARG A 192 -6.17 -19.83 -18.09
N GLU A 193 -4.92 -19.38 -18.13
CA GLU A 193 -3.76 -20.12 -17.60
C GLU A 193 -3.91 -20.45 -16.11
N ILE A 194 -4.38 -19.49 -15.29
CA ILE A 194 -4.67 -19.74 -13.87
C ILE A 194 -5.73 -20.85 -13.71
N ARG A 195 -6.85 -20.75 -14.46
CA ARG A 195 -7.94 -21.74 -14.37
C ARG A 195 -7.51 -23.13 -14.82
N GLU A 196 -6.62 -23.24 -15.79
CA GLU A 196 -6.08 -24.52 -16.26
C GLU A 196 -5.29 -25.26 -15.16
N THR A 197 -4.73 -24.56 -14.18
CA THR A 197 -4.10 -25.19 -13.00
C THR A 197 -5.09 -25.70 -11.97
N GLY A 198 -6.37 -25.33 -12.11
CA GLY A 198 -7.43 -25.58 -11.13
C GLY A 198 -7.49 -24.51 -10.02
N ALA A 199 -6.58 -23.53 -10.01
CA ALA A 199 -6.56 -22.45 -9.01
C ALA A 199 -7.79 -21.53 -9.14
N MET A 200 -8.16 -20.92 -8.03
CA MET A 200 -9.24 -19.96 -7.94
C MET A 200 -8.78 -18.56 -8.30
N ILE A 201 -9.64 -17.77 -8.94
CA ILE A 201 -9.37 -16.35 -9.21
C ILE A 201 -10.34 -15.49 -8.40
N LYS A 202 -9.78 -14.54 -7.67
CA LYS A 202 -10.53 -13.40 -7.14
C LYS A 202 -10.28 -12.20 -8.06
N PHE A 203 -11.26 -11.86 -8.87
CA PHE A 203 -11.19 -10.65 -9.67
C PHE A 203 -11.43 -9.40 -8.82
N ILE A 204 -10.58 -8.40 -9.04
CA ILE A 204 -10.76 -7.03 -8.53
C ILE A 204 -10.89 -6.07 -9.70
N THR A 205 -11.75 -5.08 -9.60
CA THR A 205 -11.96 -4.11 -10.67
C THR A 205 -11.08 -2.88 -10.53
N ASP A 206 -10.47 -2.69 -9.35
CA ASP A 206 -9.61 -1.57 -8.99
C ASP A 206 -8.91 -1.88 -7.65
N GLY A 207 -7.94 -1.07 -7.22
CA GLY A 207 -7.33 -1.20 -5.89
C GLY A 207 -6.27 -2.30 -5.82
N ASP A 208 -5.22 -2.22 -6.63
CA ASP A 208 -4.19 -3.27 -6.67
C ASP A 208 -3.17 -3.18 -5.52
N VAL A 209 -3.06 -2.05 -4.82
CA VAL A 209 -2.30 -1.98 -3.55
C VAL A 209 -2.97 -2.85 -2.49
N ALA A 210 -4.29 -2.73 -2.32
CA ALA A 210 -5.04 -3.61 -1.42
C ALA A 210 -4.90 -5.08 -1.84
N GLY A 211 -4.95 -5.37 -3.16
CA GLY A 211 -4.74 -6.71 -3.73
C GLY A 211 -3.39 -7.30 -3.37
N ALA A 212 -2.32 -6.52 -3.47
CA ALA A 212 -0.96 -6.92 -3.12
C ALA A 212 -0.82 -7.26 -1.62
N ILE A 213 -1.38 -6.43 -0.75
CA ILE A 213 -1.35 -6.68 0.70
C ILE A 213 -2.16 -7.93 1.05
N MET A 214 -3.31 -8.14 0.41
CA MET A 214 -4.10 -9.37 0.61
C MET A 214 -3.30 -10.63 0.28
N ALA A 215 -2.51 -10.64 -0.81
CA ALA A 215 -1.70 -11.78 -1.20
C ALA A 215 -0.56 -12.12 -0.20
N ALA A 216 -0.15 -11.14 0.60
CA ALA A 216 0.90 -11.30 1.61
C ALA A 216 0.36 -11.58 3.03
N ARG A 217 -0.97 -11.59 3.23
CA ARG A 217 -1.59 -11.79 4.54
C ARG A 217 -2.44 -13.06 4.57
N PRO A 218 -2.03 -14.09 5.32
CA PRO A 218 -2.68 -15.42 5.31
C PRO A 218 -4.18 -15.37 5.67
N GLU A 219 -4.59 -14.46 6.55
CA GLU A 219 -5.99 -14.34 7.01
C GLU A 219 -6.97 -13.88 5.93
N THR A 220 -6.49 -13.37 4.80
CA THR A 220 -7.33 -12.93 3.67
C THR A 220 -7.78 -14.07 2.77
N GLY A 221 -7.09 -15.21 2.86
CA GLY A 221 -7.31 -16.36 1.98
C GLY A 221 -6.80 -16.18 0.55
N ILE A 222 -6.07 -15.09 0.27
CA ILE A 222 -5.38 -14.86 -1.01
C ILE A 222 -3.94 -15.34 -0.89
N ASP A 223 -3.45 -16.04 -1.91
CA ASP A 223 -2.11 -16.64 -1.90
C ASP A 223 -1.13 -15.95 -2.82
N LEU A 224 -1.62 -15.36 -3.89
CA LEU A 224 -0.82 -14.81 -4.97
C LEU A 224 -1.56 -13.64 -5.63
N MET A 225 -0.86 -12.60 -6.01
CA MET A 225 -1.34 -11.59 -6.95
C MET A 225 -0.53 -11.67 -8.23
N LEU A 226 -1.20 -11.62 -9.36
CA LEU A 226 -0.59 -11.57 -10.69
C LEU A 226 -1.22 -10.45 -11.52
N GLY A 227 -0.48 -9.94 -12.48
CA GLY A 227 -1.00 -9.10 -13.56
C GLY A 227 -0.41 -7.71 -13.64
N ILE A 228 -0.81 -7.01 -14.71
CA ILE A 228 -0.32 -5.69 -15.08
C ILE A 228 -1.19 -4.63 -14.42
N GLY A 229 -0.57 -3.79 -13.59
CA GLY A 229 -1.17 -2.63 -12.92
C GLY A 229 -0.22 -1.45 -12.94
N GLY A 230 -0.55 -0.36 -12.26
CA GLY A 230 0.29 0.83 -12.21
C GLY A 230 1.64 0.59 -11.53
N THR A 231 2.69 1.18 -12.09
CA THR A 231 4.02 1.17 -11.47
C THR A 231 4.02 1.90 -10.12
N PRO A 232 3.38 3.08 -10.00
CA PRO A 232 3.26 3.78 -8.72
C PRO A 232 2.68 2.90 -7.60
N GLU A 233 1.56 2.23 -7.88
CA GLU A 233 0.90 1.33 -6.92
C GLU A 233 1.80 0.12 -6.56
N GLY A 234 2.63 -0.34 -7.52
CA GLY A 234 3.63 -1.38 -7.27
C GLY A 234 4.68 -0.97 -6.24
N ILE A 235 5.13 0.28 -6.26
CA ILE A 235 6.12 0.80 -5.32
C ILE A 235 5.50 1.03 -3.93
N ILE A 236 4.28 1.57 -3.88
CA ILE A 236 3.50 1.67 -2.63
C ILE A 236 3.33 0.27 -2.01
N ALA A 237 2.96 -0.72 -2.83
CA ALA A 237 2.85 -2.11 -2.40
C ALA A 237 4.20 -2.66 -1.91
N ALA A 238 5.33 -2.36 -2.58
CA ALA A 238 6.65 -2.80 -2.14
C ALA A 238 6.99 -2.31 -0.72
N CYS A 239 6.62 -1.08 -0.35
CA CYS A 239 6.76 -0.59 1.03
C CYS A 239 5.95 -1.46 2.03
N ALA A 240 4.72 -1.83 1.66
CA ALA A 240 3.90 -2.70 2.50
C ALA A 240 4.51 -4.11 2.61
N LEU A 241 4.98 -4.67 1.49
CA LEU A 241 5.59 -6.01 1.43
C LEU A 241 6.86 -6.09 2.26
N LYS A 242 7.71 -5.05 2.27
CA LYS A 242 8.87 -4.96 3.19
C LYS A 242 8.47 -5.03 4.65
N CYS A 243 7.29 -4.51 5.01
CA CYS A 243 6.78 -4.59 6.38
C CYS A 243 6.19 -5.98 6.73
N LEU A 244 5.88 -6.79 5.71
CA LEU A 244 5.21 -8.09 5.82
C LEU A 244 6.16 -9.26 5.55
N ASP A 245 7.44 -9.00 5.29
CA ASP A 245 8.43 -9.98 4.82
C ASP A 245 7.97 -10.73 3.55
N GLY A 246 7.03 -10.15 2.81
CA GLY A 246 6.54 -10.65 1.54
C GLY A 246 7.39 -10.16 0.36
N VAL A 247 7.09 -10.65 -0.83
CA VAL A 247 7.81 -10.30 -2.05
C VAL A 247 6.88 -9.70 -3.10
N ILE A 248 7.38 -8.66 -3.77
CA ILE A 248 6.88 -8.17 -5.04
C ILE A 248 7.99 -8.26 -6.08
N GLN A 249 7.67 -8.78 -7.23
CA GLN A 249 8.50 -8.74 -8.42
C GLN A 249 7.77 -7.96 -9.50
N GLY A 250 8.46 -7.03 -10.13
CA GLY A 250 7.90 -6.15 -11.15
C GLY A 250 8.73 -6.17 -12.43
N ARG A 251 8.06 -6.11 -13.57
CA ARG A 251 8.69 -5.89 -14.87
C ARG A 251 7.98 -4.74 -15.57
N LEU A 252 8.74 -3.71 -15.95
CA LEU A 252 8.18 -2.55 -16.63
C LEU A 252 7.46 -2.96 -17.91
N TRP A 253 6.26 -2.43 -18.10
CA TRP A 253 5.37 -2.80 -19.21
C TRP A 253 4.92 -1.54 -19.97
N PRO A 254 5.76 -1.00 -20.90
CA PRO A 254 5.40 0.15 -21.73
C PRO A 254 4.18 -0.13 -22.60
N GLN A 255 3.25 0.82 -22.65
CA GLN A 255 2.01 0.68 -23.41
C GLN A 255 2.21 0.84 -24.93
N ASP A 256 3.17 1.66 -25.32
CA ASP A 256 3.46 2.00 -26.71
C ASP A 256 4.96 2.24 -26.94
N ASP A 257 5.32 2.42 -28.22
CA ASP A 257 6.71 2.63 -28.62
C ASP A 257 7.28 3.97 -28.09
N ALA A 258 6.45 4.98 -27.89
CA ALA A 258 6.89 6.29 -27.37
C ALA A 258 7.25 6.16 -25.88
N GLU A 259 6.44 5.46 -25.09
CA GLU A 259 6.76 5.18 -23.69
C GLU A 259 7.98 4.28 -23.56
N ARG A 260 8.08 3.26 -24.43
CA ARG A 260 9.26 2.39 -24.51
C ARG A 260 10.52 3.20 -24.78
N GLN A 261 10.50 4.13 -25.74
CA GLN A 261 11.68 4.93 -26.08
C GLN A 261 12.05 5.86 -24.92
N ARG A 262 11.05 6.53 -24.28
CA ARG A 262 11.33 7.36 -23.09
C ARG A 262 11.99 6.57 -21.97
N ALA A 263 11.53 5.36 -21.72
CA ALA A 263 12.13 4.49 -20.71
C ALA A 263 13.59 4.13 -21.02
N LEU A 264 13.88 3.77 -22.28
CA LEU A 264 15.25 3.48 -22.73
C LEU A 264 16.16 4.72 -22.64
N ASP A 265 15.65 5.90 -23.04
CA ASP A 265 16.39 7.18 -22.97
C ASP A 265 16.67 7.57 -21.51
N ALA A 266 15.79 7.21 -20.56
CA ALA A 266 15.98 7.37 -19.12
C ALA A 266 16.91 6.32 -18.50
N GLY A 267 17.39 5.34 -19.30
CA GLY A 267 18.33 4.32 -18.86
C GLY A 267 17.70 3.08 -18.23
N HIS A 268 16.38 2.90 -18.36
CA HIS A 268 15.73 1.69 -17.87
C HIS A 268 16.02 0.49 -18.79
N ASP A 269 16.26 -0.66 -18.17
CA ASP A 269 16.36 -1.92 -18.89
C ASP A 269 14.97 -2.55 -19.07
N LEU A 270 14.54 -2.69 -20.31
CA LEU A 270 13.26 -3.29 -20.70
C LEU A 270 13.42 -4.72 -21.22
N SER A 271 14.53 -5.38 -20.90
CA SER A 271 14.71 -6.80 -21.20
C SER A 271 13.62 -7.62 -20.50
N PRO A 272 13.06 -8.66 -21.17
CA PRO A 272 12.10 -9.56 -20.52
C PRO A 272 12.63 -10.26 -19.27
N ASP A 273 13.94 -10.37 -19.14
CA ASP A 273 14.62 -11.01 -18.00
C ASP A 273 14.89 -10.04 -16.83
N THR A 274 14.74 -8.75 -17.07
CA THR A 274 14.95 -7.72 -16.02
C THR A 274 13.73 -7.65 -15.13
N ILE A 275 13.91 -8.04 -13.88
CA ILE A 275 12.89 -8.03 -12.83
C ILE A 275 13.33 -7.06 -11.75
N LEU A 276 12.47 -6.12 -11.40
CA LEU A 276 12.62 -5.27 -10.24
C LEU A 276 12.11 -6.02 -9.01
N THR A 277 12.98 -6.27 -8.06
CA THR A 277 12.66 -6.93 -6.80
C THR A 277 12.08 -5.93 -5.80
N THR A 278 11.54 -6.42 -4.69
CA THR A 278 11.08 -5.56 -3.57
C THR A 278 12.16 -4.58 -3.14
N ASP A 279 13.42 -5.03 -3.07
CA ASP A 279 14.55 -4.20 -2.64
C ASP A 279 15.03 -3.20 -3.68
N GLU A 280 14.79 -3.46 -4.95
CA GLU A 280 15.06 -2.50 -6.03
C GLU A 280 13.93 -1.47 -6.18
N LEU A 281 12.68 -1.86 -5.88
CA LEU A 281 11.55 -0.94 -5.85
C LEU A 281 11.60 0.00 -4.64
N VAL A 282 12.08 -0.49 -3.50
CA VAL A 282 12.31 0.32 -2.29
C VAL A 282 13.60 -0.13 -1.63
N THR A 283 14.64 0.67 -1.77
CA THR A 283 15.93 0.41 -1.13
C THR A 283 15.88 0.75 0.37
N GLY A 284 16.75 0.14 1.18
CA GLY A 284 16.80 0.39 2.63
C GLY A 284 15.75 -0.39 3.42
N ASP A 285 15.90 -0.36 4.75
CA ASP A 285 15.20 -1.28 5.66
C ASP A 285 14.18 -0.58 6.57
N ASP A 286 14.00 0.72 6.45
CA ASP A 286 13.13 1.50 7.34
C ASP A 286 12.04 2.23 6.58
N CYS A 287 11.01 1.52 6.19
CA CYS A 287 9.81 2.12 5.63
C CYS A 287 8.60 1.96 6.55
N PHE A 288 7.71 2.93 6.44
CA PHE A 288 6.41 2.94 7.07
C PHE A 288 5.36 2.79 5.97
N PHE A 289 4.37 1.98 6.24
CA PHE A 289 3.17 1.89 5.40
C PHE A 289 1.93 2.05 6.28
N VAL A 290 0.98 2.84 5.80
CA VAL A 290 -0.29 3.08 6.48
C VAL A 290 -1.42 2.99 5.47
N ALA A 291 -2.48 2.26 5.82
CA ALA A 291 -3.71 2.20 5.06
C ALA A 291 -4.91 2.41 5.96
N THR A 292 -5.95 3.08 5.46
CA THR A 292 -7.25 3.23 6.14
C THR A 292 -8.36 2.84 5.18
N GLY A 293 -9.28 1.98 5.63
CA GLY A 293 -10.42 1.55 4.83
C GLY A 293 -11.40 2.70 4.53
N ILE A 294 -11.72 2.91 3.26
CA ILE A 294 -12.79 3.80 2.81
C ILE A 294 -14.10 3.03 2.76
N THR A 295 -14.08 1.86 2.14
CA THR A 295 -15.19 0.90 2.11
C THR A 295 -14.80 -0.39 2.83
N ASP A 296 -15.79 -1.20 3.22
CA ASP A 296 -15.50 -2.50 3.83
C ASP A 296 -14.68 -3.39 2.90
N GLY A 297 -13.78 -4.19 3.45
CA GLY A 297 -12.97 -5.10 2.69
C GLY A 297 -12.39 -6.24 3.53
N GLU A 298 -11.65 -7.12 2.89
CA GLU A 298 -10.99 -8.25 3.55
C GLU A 298 -9.85 -7.81 4.47
N LEU A 299 -9.19 -6.69 4.15
CA LEU A 299 -8.09 -6.17 4.97
C LEU A 299 -8.60 -5.39 6.18
N MET A 300 -9.63 -4.56 5.99
CA MET A 300 -10.11 -3.66 7.03
C MET A 300 -11.55 -3.20 6.76
N LYS A 301 -12.19 -2.69 7.80
CA LYS A 301 -13.54 -2.09 7.69
C LYS A 301 -13.43 -0.68 7.10
N GLY A 302 -14.46 -0.29 6.36
CA GLY A 302 -14.61 1.07 5.87
C GLY A 302 -15.07 2.06 6.95
N VAL A 303 -15.10 3.33 6.57
CA VAL A 303 -15.55 4.43 7.44
C VAL A 303 -17.02 4.23 7.81
N ARG A 304 -17.32 4.38 9.09
CA ARG A 304 -18.70 4.38 9.61
C ARG A 304 -19.02 5.73 10.23
N TYR A 305 -20.08 6.37 9.75
CA TYR A 305 -20.55 7.65 10.30
C TYR A 305 -21.68 7.43 11.28
N THR A 306 -21.66 8.21 12.35
CA THR A 306 -22.71 8.32 13.38
C THR A 306 -23.20 9.75 13.47
N ALA A 307 -24.23 10.03 14.27
CA ALA A 307 -24.80 11.38 14.43
C ALA A 307 -23.79 12.47 14.83
N GLY A 308 -22.73 12.13 15.55
CA GLY A 308 -21.74 13.12 16.02
C GLY A 308 -20.29 12.72 15.75
N GLY A 309 -20.07 11.64 14.98
CA GLY A 309 -18.73 11.09 14.82
C GLY A 309 -18.56 10.22 13.59
N ALA A 310 -17.37 9.63 13.51
CA ALA A 310 -17.05 8.57 12.58
C ALA A 310 -16.12 7.56 13.27
N SER A 311 -16.09 6.33 12.77
CA SER A 311 -15.04 5.38 13.10
C SER A 311 -14.29 4.98 11.84
N THR A 312 -12.99 4.79 12.00
CA THR A 312 -12.07 4.33 10.96
C THR A 312 -11.38 3.05 11.40
N HIS A 313 -10.92 2.28 10.45
CA HIS A 313 -10.11 1.09 10.69
C HIS A 313 -8.86 1.17 9.81
N SER A 314 -7.68 1.11 10.44
CA SER A 314 -6.40 1.36 9.78
C SER A 314 -5.41 0.25 10.06
N LEU A 315 -4.53 0.01 9.10
CA LEU A 315 -3.37 -0.85 9.18
C LEU A 315 -2.12 0.01 9.18
N VAL A 316 -1.25 -0.17 10.17
CA VAL A 316 -0.02 0.61 10.33
C VAL A 316 1.15 -0.35 10.49
N MET A 317 2.14 -0.22 9.63
CA MET A 317 3.27 -1.14 9.55
C MET A 317 4.60 -0.40 9.50
N ARG A 318 5.65 -1.01 10.05
CA ARG A 318 7.04 -0.55 9.92
C ARG A 318 7.95 -1.73 9.64
N SER A 319 8.73 -1.67 8.56
CA SER A 319 9.63 -2.76 8.15
C SER A 319 10.74 -3.03 9.17
N ARG A 320 11.46 -2.01 9.62
CA ARG A 320 12.59 -2.14 10.56
C ARG A 320 12.24 -2.87 11.87
N SER A 321 11.02 -2.76 12.36
CA SER A 321 10.58 -3.39 13.59
C SER A 321 9.70 -4.63 13.38
N GLY A 322 9.32 -4.93 12.14
CA GLY A 322 8.36 -6.00 11.82
C GLY A 322 7.01 -5.81 12.53
N THR A 323 6.69 -4.57 12.91
CA THR A 323 5.50 -4.31 13.74
C THR A 323 4.31 -3.95 12.86
N ILE A 324 3.25 -4.73 12.98
CA ILE A 324 1.95 -4.52 12.32
C ILE A 324 0.94 -4.16 13.40
N ARG A 325 0.19 -3.06 13.19
CA ARG A 325 -0.90 -2.63 14.08
C ARG A 325 -2.18 -2.49 13.31
N SER A 326 -3.24 -3.08 13.83
CA SER A 326 -4.61 -2.81 13.41
C SER A 326 -5.21 -1.82 14.41
N ILE A 327 -5.64 -0.66 13.92
CA ILE A 327 -6.12 0.45 14.75
C ILE A 327 -7.57 0.73 14.40
N THR A 328 -8.43 0.76 15.40
CA THR A 328 -9.79 1.29 15.28
C THR A 328 -9.84 2.62 16.01
N SER A 329 -10.21 3.67 15.31
CA SER A 329 -10.31 5.02 15.85
C SER A 329 -11.75 5.51 15.86
N GLU A 330 -12.14 6.19 16.95
CA GLU A 330 -13.42 6.89 17.07
C GLU A 330 -13.19 8.40 17.02
N HIS A 331 -13.80 9.06 16.06
CA HIS A 331 -13.63 10.48 15.78
C HIS A 331 -14.87 11.26 16.19
N ARG A 332 -14.66 12.35 16.96
CA ARG A 332 -15.68 13.37 17.22
C ARG A 332 -15.51 14.50 16.20
N LEU A 333 -16.40 14.57 15.23
CA LEU A 333 -16.27 15.47 14.07
C LEU A 333 -16.21 16.94 14.47
N GLU A 334 -16.99 17.37 15.48
CA GLU A 334 -16.93 18.75 15.99
C GLU A 334 -15.53 19.15 16.48
N LYS A 335 -14.78 18.19 17.07
CA LYS A 335 -13.44 18.44 17.59
C LYS A 335 -12.37 18.36 16.49
N LEU A 336 -12.63 17.63 15.41
CA LEU A 336 -11.73 17.55 14.26
C LEU A 336 -11.87 18.77 13.34
N ARG A 337 -13.03 19.39 13.26
CA ARG A 337 -13.33 20.52 12.35
C ARG A 337 -12.26 21.61 12.31
N PRO A 338 -11.65 22.06 13.44
CA PRO A 338 -10.60 23.07 13.41
C PRO A 338 -9.27 22.61 12.80
N PHE A 339 -9.06 21.31 12.65
CA PHE A 339 -7.78 20.69 12.28
C PHE A 339 -7.81 19.90 10.97
N SER A 340 -8.96 19.88 10.30
CA SER A 340 -9.11 19.07 9.08
C SER A 340 -9.84 19.86 7.98
N ALA A 341 -9.47 19.58 6.73
CA ALA A 341 -10.16 20.10 5.55
C ALA A 341 -11.44 19.33 5.21
N ILE A 342 -11.86 18.39 6.08
CA ILE A 342 -13.05 17.58 5.82
C ILE A 342 -14.29 18.46 5.95
N ASP A 343 -15.10 18.53 4.90
CA ASP A 343 -16.44 19.09 5.00
C ASP A 343 -17.35 18.13 5.77
N PHE A 344 -17.64 18.47 7.01
CA PHE A 344 -18.50 17.67 7.86
C PHE A 344 -19.99 17.89 7.62
N GLY A 345 -20.37 18.60 6.53
CA GLY A 345 -21.74 18.90 6.20
C GLY A 345 -22.37 19.82 7.26
N GLY A 346 -22.25 21.12 7.09
CA GLY A 346 -23.02 22.07 7.89
C GLY A 346 -24.52 21.82 7.69
N GLN A 347 -25.29 21.74 8.81
CA GLN A 347 -26.75 21.88 8.79
C GLN A 347 -27.13 23.23 8.22
#